data_320a01181e52298edb157af0e37e6743
#
_entry.id   320a01181e52298edb157af0e37e6743
#
_cell.length_a   1.000
_cell.length_b   1.000
_cell.length_c   1.000
_cell.angle_alpha   90.00
_cell.angle_beta   90.00
_cell.angle_gamma   90.00
#
_symmetry.space_group_name_H-M   'P 1'
#
loop_
_entity.id
_entity.type
_entity.pdbx_description
1 polymer ?
#
loop_
_entity_poly.entity_id
_entity_poly.type
_entity_poly.pdbx_seq_one_letter_code
_entity_poly.pdbx_strand_id
1 'polypeptide(L)'
;MHIMMTAAALLMLGGCNMYVIDFENRLPDGAVLAPKPLTPPPPPPPPPTPLEGSADIAFMDSTTAQLEGCRVITGIRLLHEGVFEDGIVKLRNAALTINANRIIPVRLVESQNATVPHAYSAKMVRCPDEKMELADG
;
A
#
# COMPACT_ATOMS: atom_id res chain seq x y z
N MET A 1 -43.26 40.10 -40.47
CA MET A 1 -43.72 39.53 -39.22
C MET A 1 -42.51 38.77 -38.65
N HIS A 2 -41.70 39.46 -37.81
CA HIS A 2 -40.42 38.93 -37.26
C HIS A 2 -40.65 38.58 -35.83
N ILE A 3 -40.54 37.31 -35.52
CA ILE A 3 -40.58 36.83 -34.14
C ILE A 3 -39.13 36.70 -33.67
N MET A 4 -38.71 37.64 -32.84
CA MET A 4 -37.47 37.56 -32.08
C MET A 4 -37.66 36.60 -30.92
N MET A 5 -36.93 35.49 -30.95
CA MET A 5 -36.86 34.52 -29.86
C MET A 5 -35.55 34.76 -29.10
N THR A 6 -35.65 35.51 -28.01
CA THR A 6 -34.54 35.75 -27.07
C THR A 6 -34.36 34.54 -26.19
N ALA A 7 -33.28 33.81 -26.42
CA ALA A 7 -32.87 32.72 -25.52
C ALA A 7 -32.15 33.32 -24.30
N ALA A 8 -32.77 33.24 -23.13
CA ALA A 8 -32.16 33.56 -21.85
C ALA A 8 -31.28 32.38 -21.40
N ALA A 9 -29.98 32.58 -21.46
CA ALA A 9 -29.02 31.63 -20.87
C ALA A 9 -28.95 31.85 -19.36
N LEU A 10 -29.56 30.98 -18.60
CA LEU A 10 -29.36 30.89 -17.14
C LEU A 10 -27.99 30.28 -16.85
N LEU A 11 -27.04 31.11 -16.49
CA LEU A 11 -25.78 30.71 -15.87
C LEU A 11 -26.06 30.28 -14.43
N MET A 12 -26.15 28.97 -14.20
CA MET A 12 -26.11 28.38 -12.85
C MET A 12 -24.68 28.50 -12.36
N LEU A 13 -24.37 29.60 -11.69
CA LEU A 13 -23.18 29.69 -10.82
C LEU A 13 -23.42 28.82 -9.59
N GLY A 14 -22.97 27.57 -9.66
CA GLY A 14 -22.85 26.71 -8.51
C GLY A 14 -21.80 27.29 -7.57
N GLY A 15 -22.24 28.07 -6.59
CA GLY A 15 -21.40 28.54 -5.51
C GLY A 15 -20.92 27.34 -4.69
N CYS A 16 -19.61 27.08 -4.72
CA CYS A 16 -18.96 26.26 -3.70
C CYS A 16 -19.14 26.99 -2.36
N ASN A 17 -20.11 26.56 -1.57
CA ASN A 17 -20.22 26.95 -0.17
C ASN A 17 -19.02 26.36 0.56
N MET A 18 -17.94 27.12 0.62
CA MET A 18 -16.84 26.86 1.53
C MET A 18 -17.35 27.21 2.92
N TYR A 19 -17.82 26.20 3.67
CA TYR A 19 -18.08 26.36 5.10
C TYR A 19 -16.75 26.48 5.80
N VAL A 20 -16.36 27.73 6.06
CA VAL A 20 -15.32 28.00 7.07
C VAL A 20 -15.96 27.74 8.41
N ILE A 21 -15.68 26.60 9.00
CA ILE A 21 -16.03 26.33 10.39
C ILE A 21 -15.01 27.09 11.23
N ASP A 22 -15.35 28.33 11.59
CA ASP A 22 -14.64 29.06 12.64
C ASP A 22 -14.92 28.34 13.95
N PHE A 23 -13.98 27.48 14.34
CA PHE A 23 -13.88 27.06 15.73
C PHE A 23 -13.34 28.22 16.56
N GLU A 24 -14.11 29.29 16.69
CA GLU A 24 -13.92 30.19 17.80
C GLU A 24 -14.28 29.43 19.07
N ASN A 25 -13.30 28.72 19.57
CA ASN A 25 -13.32 28.10 20.88
C ASN A 25 -13.36 29.23 21.92
N ARG A 26 -14.57 29.82 22.11
CA ARG A 26 -14.82 30.65 23.27
C ARG A 26 -14.79 29.77 24.52
N LEU A 27 -13.56 29.49 24.98
CA LEU A 27 -13.37 29.03 26.31
C LEU A 27 -13.89 30.10 27.25
N PRO A 28 -14.72 29.77 28.26
CA PRO A 28 -15.11 30.74 29.28
C PRO A 28 -13.84 31.31 29.90
N ASP A 29 -13.80 32.65 30.01
CA ASP A 29 -12.68 33.38 30.57
C ASP A 29 -12.19 32.73 31.87
N GLY A 30 -10.96 32.24 31.87
CA GLY A 30 -10.32 31.65 33.03
C GLY A 30 -10.09 30.14 33.02
N ALA A 31 -10.55 29.40 32.04
CA ALA A 31 -10.20 27.98 31.94
C ALA A 31 -8.79 27.81 31.38
N VAL A 32 -7.80 27.73 32.26
CA VAL A 32 -6.47 27.24 31.88
C VAL A 32 -6.59 25.73 31.64
N LEU A 33 -6.60 25.33 30.37
CA LEU A 33 -6.47 23.91 30.05
C LEU A 33 -5.09 23.47 30.57
N ALA A 34 -5.10 22.65 31.60
CA ALA A 34 -3.89 21.96 32.02
C ALA A 34 -3.30 21.22 30.80
N PRO A 35 -2.01 21.37 30.53
CA PRO A 35 -1.40 20.67 29.39
C PRO A 35 -1.68 19.17 29.56
N LYS A 36 -2.36 18.59 28.58
CA LYS A 36 -2.61 17.15 28.55
C LYS A 36 -1.25 16.45 28.63
N PRO A 37 -1.04 15.55 29.61
CA PRO A 37 0.21 14.82 29.70
C PRO A 37 0.50 14.19 28.36
N LEU A 38 1.65 14.51 27.75
CA LEU A 38 2.11 13.87 26.52
C LEU A 38 2.40 12.42 26.88
N THR A 39 1.48 11.55 26.57
CA THR A 39 1.73 10.10 26.66
C THR A 39 2.87 9.82 25.68
N PRO A 40 4.00 9.23 26.12
CA PRO A 40 5.07 8.89 25.20
C PRO A 40 4.51 7.99 24.09
N PRO A 41 4.96 8.18 22.84
CA PRO A 41 4.50 7.34 21.74
C PRO A 41 4.78 5.86 22.09
N PRO A 42 3.88 4.94 21.69
CA PRO A 42 4.12 3.52 21.92
C PRO A 42 5.42 3.12 21.25
N PRO A 43 6.18 2.17 21.84
CA PRO A 43 7.40 1.68 21.22
C PRO A 43 7.11 1.11 19.84
N PRO A 44 8.03 1.25 18.89
CA PRO A 44 7.86 0.69 17.56
C PRO A 44 7.64 -0.83 17.63
N PRO A 45 6.81 -1.40 16.76
CA PRO A 45 6.59 -2.83 16.73
C PRO A 45 7.91 -3.58 16.44
N PRO A 46 8.12 -4.76 17.01
CA PRO A 46 9.31 -5.53 16.76
C PRO A 46 9.43 -5.90 15.27
N PRO A 47 10.66 -6.04 14.73
CA PRO A 47 10.86 -6.43 13.35
C PRO A 47 10.23 -7.81 13.08
N PRO A 48 9.72 -8.06 11.86
CA PRO A 48 9.13 -9.35 11.51
C PRO A 48 10.19 -10.44 11.49
N THR A 49 9.87 -11.58 12.07
CA THR A 49 10.75 -12.73 12.04
C THR A 49 10.59 -13.47 10.70
N PRO A 50 11.68 -13.75 9.96
CA PRO A 50 11.63 -14.59 8.78
C PRO A 50 11.14 -16.01 9.13
N LEU A 51 10.20 -16.54 8.37
CA LEU A 51 9.81 -17.92 8.47
C LEU A 51 10.88 -18.82 7.84
N GLU A 52 11.02 -20.03 8.36
CA GLU A 52 11.93 -21.03 7.78
C GLU A 52 11.58 -21.29 6.31
N GLY A 53 12.56 -21.20 5.41
CA GLY A 53 12.38 -21.31 3.96
C GLY A 53 11.91 -20.02 3.26
N SER A 54 11.51 -18.96 3.99
CA SER A 54 11.08 -17.72 3.35
C SER A 54 12.22 -17.00 2.63
N ALA A 55 13.47 -17.21 3.04
CA ALA A 55 14.66 -16.65 2.42
C ALA A 55 14.89 -17.20 0.99
N ASP A 56 14.41 -18.42 0.71
CA ASP A 56 14.54 -19.07 -0.60
C ASP A 56 13.54 -18.53 -1.63
N ILE A 57 12.54 -17.76 -1.19
CA ILE A 57 11.59 -17.10 -2.08
C ILE A 57 12.28 -15.97 -2.81
N ALA A 58 12.59 -16.18 -4.08
CA ALA A 58 13.27 -15.20 -4.91
C ALA A 58 12.29 -14.25 -5.60
N PHE A 59 12.79 -13.04 -5.90
CA PHE A 59 12.11 -12.11 -6.79
C PHE A 59 12.47 -12.45 -8.24
N MET A 60 11.50 -12.26 -9.14
CA MET A 60 11.70 -12.42 -10.58
C MET A 60 10.89 -11.39 -11.37
N ASP A 61 11.25 -11.15 -12.60
CA ASP A 61 10.47 -10.31 -13.50
C ASP A 61 9.32 -11.08 -14.15
N SER A 62 8.35 -10.34 -14.69
CA SER A 62 7.14 -10.93 -15.26
C SER A 62 7.41 -11.70 -16.57
N THR A 63 8.44 -11.32 -17.33
CA THR A 63 8.79 -11.98 -18.57
C THR A 63 9.39 -13.36 -18.31
N THR A 64 10.35 -13.42 -17.38
CA THR A 64 10.93 -14.68 -16.92
C THR A 64 9.85 -15.62 -16.36
N ALA A 65 8.93 -15.09 -15.54
CA ALA A 65 7.83 -15.88 -15.02
C ALA A 65 6.94 -16.49 -16.10
N GLN A 66 6.67 -15.76 -17.19
CA GLN A 66 5.91 -16.28 -18.34
C GLN A 66 6.68 -17.35 -19.09
N LEU A 67 7.98 -17.14 -19.33
CA LEU A 67 8.83 -18.11 -20.02
C LEU A 67 8.98 -19.42 -19.25
N GLU A 68 9.06 -19.34 -17.92
CA GLU A 68 9.14 -20.51 -17.04
C GLU A 68 7.77 -21.16 -16.78
N GLY A 69 6.69 -20.65 -17.34
CA GLY A 69 5.35 -21.22 -17.15
C GLY A 69 4.81 -21.05 -15.73
N CYS A 70 5.25 -20.02 -15.02
CA CYS A 70 4.78 -19.74 -13.66
C CYS A 70 3.30 -19.35 -13.64
N ARG A 71 2.56 -19.85 -12.67
CA ARG A 71 1.15 -19.51 -12.46
C ARG A 71 1.00 -18.48 -11.35
N VAL A 72 0.27 -17.40 -11.62
CA VAL A 72 -0.08 -16.41 -10.59
C VAL A 72 -1.10 -17.01 -9.63
N ILE A 73 -0.79 -16.97 -8.34
CA ILE A 73 -1.68 -17.40 -7.26
C ILE A 73 -2.55 -16.25 -6.83
N THR A 74 -1.93 -15.09 -6.50
CA THR A 74 -2.63 -13.90 -6.05
C THR A 74 -1.76 -12.65 -6.18
N GLY A 75 -2.39 -11.47 -6.09
CA GLY A 75 -1.70 -10.19 -5.90
C GLY A 75 -1.78 -9.75 -4.44
N ILE A 76 -0.70 -9.21 -3.91
CA ILE A 76 -0.63 -8.67 -2.55
C ILE A 76 -0.29 -7.18 -2.61
N ARG A 77 -0.93 -6.42 -1.71
CA ARG A 77 -0.57 -5.05 -1.39
C ARG A 77 -0.30 -4.97 0.10
N LEU A 78 0.83 -4.36 0.46
CA LEU A 78 1.27 -4.21 1.84
C LEU A 78 1.73 -2.77 2.05
N LEU A 79 1.33 -2.18 3.16
CA LEU A 79 1.91 -0.96 3.71
C LEU A 79 2.68 -1.34 4.97
N HIS A 80 3.90 -0.82 5.12
CA HIS A 80 4.75 -1.11 6.26
C HIS A 80 5.45 0.15 6.74
N GLU A 81 5.34 0.41 8.04
CA GLU A 81 6.08 1.44 8.74
C GLU A 81 7.37 0.84 9.30
N GLY A 82 8.43 1.62 9.37
CA GLY A 82 9.71 1.17 9.88
C GLY A 82 10.75 0.97 8.79
N VAL A 83 11.48 -0.14 8.82
CA VAL A 83 12.56 -0.43 7.88
C VAL A 83 12.00 -1.06 6.59
N PHE A 84 12.47 -0.62 5.42
CA PHE A 84 11.98 -1.14 4.14
C PHE A 84 12.20 -2.65 4.00
N GLU A 85 13.32 -3.15 4.46
CA GLU A 85 13.67 -4.57 4.42
C GLU A 85 12.69 -5.44 5.19
N ASP A 86 12.10 -4.93 6.27
CA ASP A 86 11.08 -5.65 7.03
C ASP A 86 9.80 -5.93 6.21
N GLY A 87 9.45 -5.00 5.32
CA GLY A 87 8.37 -5.22 4.35
C GLY A 87 8.68 -6.34 3.36
N ILE A 88 9.94 -6.46 2.95
CA ILE A 88 10.40 -7.57 2.09
C ILE A 88 10.30 -8.91 2.81
N VAL A 89 10.67 -8.96 4.11
CA VAL A 89 10.49 -10.16 4.94
C VAL A 89 9.03 -10.56 5.01
N LYS A 90 8.12 -9.59 5.24
CA LYS A 90 6.68 -9.84 5.26
C LYS A 90 6.15 -10.38 3.92
N LEU A 91 6.64 -9.87 2.79
CA LEU A 91 6.27 -10.39 1.46
C LEU A 91 6.71 -11.83 1.27
N ARG A 92 7.94 -12.17 1.64
CA ARG A 92 8.46 -13.55 1.55
C ARG A 92 7.70 -14.51 2.45
N ASN A 93 7.42 -14.09 3.69
CA ASN A 93 6.61 -14.88 4.62
C ASN A 93 5.20 -15.15 4.07
N ALA A 94 4.57 -14.10 3.49
CA ALA A 94 3.26 -14.23 2.87
C ALA A 94 3.29 -15.18 1.66
N ALA A 95 4.32 -15.10 0.81
CA ALA A 95 4.50 -16.00 -0.32
C ALA A 95 4.61 -17.45 0.13
N LEU A 96 5.44 -17.72 1.14
CA LEU A 96 5.60 -19.05 1.70
C LEU A 96 4.28 -19.61 2.25
N THR A 97 3.52 -18.80 2.99
CA THR A 97 2.24 -19.19 3.60
C THR A 97 1.21 -19.65 2.57
N ILE A 98 1.22 -19.06 1.37
CA ILE A 98 0.31 -19.44 0.28
C ILE A 98 0.93 -20.40 -0.73
N ASN A 99 2.08 -20.97 -0.39
CA ASN A 99 2.80 -21.92 -1.22
C ASN A 99 3.25 -21.35 -2.59
N ALA A 100 3.58 -20.05 -2.63
CA ALA A 100 4.28 -19.43 -3.74
C ALA A 100 5.79 -19.67 -3.59
N ASN A 101 6.50 -19.86 -4.68
CA ASN A 101 7.95 -20.03 -4.66
C ASN A 101 8.72 -18.88 -5.31
N ARG A 102 7.98 -17.91 -5.90
CA ARG A 102 8.56 -16.69 -6.49
C ARG A 102 7.64 -15.49 -6.27
N ILE A 103 8.21 -14.30 -6.31
CA ILE A 103 7.52 -13.02 -6.17
C ILE A 103 7.83 -12.15 -7.38
N ILE A 104 6.81 -11.64 -8.04
CA ILE A 104 6.95 -10.64 -9.12
C ILE A 104 6.62 -9.27 -8.54
N PRO A 105 7.60 -8.38 -8.36
CA PRO A 105 7.34 -7.03 -7.87
C PRO A 105 6.60 -6.24 -8.96
N VAL A 106 5.47 -5.62 -8.58
CA VAL A 106 4.72 -4.70 -9.43
C VAL A 106 5.13 -3.27 -9.11
N ARG A 107 5.20 -2.97 -7.81
CA ARG A 107 5.61 -1.67 -7.30
C ARG A 107 6.19 -1.83 -5.90
N LEU A 108 7.41 -1.40 -5.71
CA LEU A 108 8.06 -1.30 -4.42
C LEU A 108 8.48 0.17 -4.24
N VAL A 109 7.93 0.82 -3.24
CA VAL A 109 8.17 2.24 -2.97
C VAL A 109 8.73 2.38 -1.56
N GLU A 110 9.99 2.75 -1.50
CA GLU A 110 10.63 3.15 -0.26
C GLU A 110 10.28 4.62 0.04
N SER A 111 9.64 4.86 1.17
CA SER A 111 9.35 6.22 1.62
C SER A 111 10.58 6.82 2.28
N GLN A 112 10.94 8.03 1.89
CA GLN A 112 12.00 8.82 2.54
C GLN A 112 11.48 9.55 3.78
N ASN A 113 10.18 9.52 4.02
CA ASN A 113 9.55 10.19 5.16
C ASN A 113 9.11 9.14 6.19
N ALA A 114 9.63 9.23 7.41
CA ALA A 114 9.34 8.31 8.50
C ALA A 114 7.83 8.25 8.90
N THR A 115 7.04 9.26 8.52
CA THR A 115 5.60 9.29 8.80
C THR A 115 4.75 8.67 7.68
N VAL A 116 5.37 8.32 6.56
CA VAL A 116 4.69 7.73 5.40
C VAL A 116 5.13 6.28 5.26
N PRO A 117 4.22 5.32 5.29
CA PRO A 117 4.57 3.91 5.16
C PRO A 117 5.19 3.60 3.79
N HIS A 118 6.10 2.64 3.77
CA HIS A 118 6.56 2.01 2.53
C HIS A 118 5.41 1.25 1.88
N ALA A 119 5.36 1.26 0.55
CA ALA A 119 4.29 0.59 -0.20
C ALA A 119 4.85 -0.53 -1.08
N TYR A 120 4.25 -1.69 -0.96
CA TYR A 120 4.62 -2.90 -1.70
C TYR A 120 3.41 -3.42 -2.45
N SER A 121 3.57 -3.68 -3.73
CA SER A 121 2.59 -4.37 -4.56
C SER A 121 3.33 -5.45 -5.35
N ALA A 122 2.89 -6.68 -5.22
CA ALA A 122 3.55 -7.82 -5.84
C ALA A 122 2.54 -8.90 -6.24
N LYS A 123 2.90 -9.72 -7.22
CA LYS A 123 2.19 -10.95 -7.56
C LYS A 123 2.97 -12.13 -6.96
N MET A 124 2.26 -13.01 -6.30
CA MET A 124 2.78 -14.27 -5.78
C MET A 124 2.54 -15.35 -6.83
N VAL A 125 3.59 -16.03 -7.22
CA VAL A 125 3.53 -17.02 -8.30
C VAL A 125 4.09 -18.36 -7.85
N ARG A 126 3.59 -19.42 -8.46
CA ARG A 126 4.15 -20.76 -8.40
C ARG A 126 4.75 -21.14 -9.74
N CYS A 127 6.05 -21.29 -9.77
CA CYS A 127 6.78 -21.79 -10.91
C CYS A 127 6.98 -23.32 -10.78
N PRO A 128 7.07 -24.05 -11.91
CA PRO A 128 7.48 -25.46 -11.88
C PRO A 128 8.84 -25.61 -11.20
N ASP A 129 9.00 -26.65 -10.42
CA ASP A 129 10.30 -26.96 -9.82
C ASP A 129 11.22 -27.54 -10.90
N GLU A 130 12.36 -26.94 -11.12
CA GLU A 130 13.36 -27.30 -12.14
C GLU A 130 13.83 -28.77 -12.05
N LYS A 131 13.47 -29.48 -10.98
CA LYS A 131 13.84 -30.88 -10.73
C LYS A 131 12.95 -31.91 -11.41
N MET A 132 11.81 -31.53 -12.02
CA MET A 132 10.88 -32.49 -12.63
C MET A 132 11.18 -32.78 -14.10
N GLU A 133 12.00 -31.98 -14.77
CA GLU A 133 12.22 -32.13 -16.24
C GLU A 133 13.32 -33.13 -16.61
N LEU A 134 14.12 -33.59 -15.64
CA LEU A 134 15.22 -34.56 -15.86
C LEU A 134 14.85 -36.01 -15.57
N ALA A 135 13.60 -36.32 -15.22
CA ALA A 135 13.16 -37.68 -14.87
C ALA A 135 12.46 -38.44 -16.01
N ASP A 136 12.25 -37.79 -17.19
CA ASP A 136 11.54 -38.37 -18.33
C ASP A 136 12.40 -38.31 -19.61
N GLY A 137 13.63 -38.76 -19.46
CA GLY A 137 14.56 -38.96 -20.62
C GLY A 137 15.07 -40.39 -20.71
#